data_d28071dc9b0ae06d81f943cfc4db6fd1
#
_entry.id   d28071dc9b0ae06d81f943cfc4db6fd1
#
_cell.length_a   1.000
_cell.length_b   1.000
_cell.length_c   1.000
_cell.angle_alpha   90.00
_cell.angle_beta   90.00
_cell.angle_gamma   90.00
#
_symmetry.space_group_name_H-M   'P 1'
#
loop_
_entity.id
_entity.type
_entity.pdbx_description
1 polymer ?
#
loop_
_entity_poly.entity_id
_entity_poly.type
_entity_poly.pdbx_seq_one_letter_code
_entity_poly.pdbx_strand_id
1 'polypeptide(L)'
;MSSKEETTLFAIYTLGYTFFSLVMIAPPTEFVAAGLTVQNMLSGFLGSEELGFIYFHIKRTAATLLIHSCFPLGYFIGLRYVSPLQHVYWFPYFAWYWQIYLTISLFIIISASAVVFYWSTDKWSRHPIAKELSYLTNNEGSWRAVAASINVEFRRFDKFTSGPHGRRVIVTDSWVLKTSTYFLNIAHQNDIHLTLSKSEEHSLSYESMTSVQYLNISVVSINKKVKPFQIRLNSLEYRDLKEKLSGPIRNARNIVIKQSLSDQFLEAFHEQVNLNHDFHLPLNMDCDNCIGCMQKESDVKLVKLCDDPEAGNCVQCFCRPMWCLECMGKWFASRQNQQRPEIWMSGKSPCPTCRATFCVLDVCKIVK
;
A
#
# COMPACT_ATOMS: atom_id res chain seq x y z
N MET A 1 33.37 -41.48 3.70
CA MET A 1 31.90 -41.28 3.57
C MET A 1 31.38 -42.28 2.57
N SER A 2 30.27 -42.95 2.81
CA SER A 2 29.66 -43.88 1.87
C SER A 2 29.09 -43.06 0.66
N SER A 3 29.15 -43.65 -0.54
CA SER A 3 28.55 -42.98 -1.76
C SER A 3 27.08 -42.58 -1.57
N LYS A 4 26.33 -43.31 -0.73
CA LYS A 4 24.95 -42.96 -0.38
C LYS A 4 24.87 -41.69 0.50
N GLU A 5 25.80 -41.53 1.45
CA GLU A 5 25.84 -40.34 2.33
C GLU A 5 26.16 -39.09 1.53
N GLU A 6 27.07 -39.16 0.57
CA GLU A 6 27.41 -38.03 -0.33
C GLU A 6 26.25 -37.63 -1.20
N THR A 7 25.52 -38.58 -1.78
CA THR A 7 24.33 -38.31 -2.58
C THR A 7 23.22 -37.66 -1.74
N THR A 8 23.06 -38.11 -0.50
CA THR A 8 22.07 -37.55 0.42
C THR A 8 22.42 -36.13 0.81
N LEU A 9 23.67 -35.83 1.14
CA LEU A 9 24.14 -34.49 1.46
C LEU A 9 24.00 -33.54 0.27
N PHE A 10 24.34 -33.99 -0.92
CA PHE A 10 24.12 -33.23 -2.16
C PHE A 10 22.64 -32.85 -2.35
N ALA A 11 21.74 -33.84 -2.19
CA ALA A 11 20.31 -33.62 -2.34
C ALA A 11 19.77 -32.63 -1.28
N ILE A 12 20.15 -32.81 -0.01
CA ILE A 12 19.73 -31.91 1.09
C ILE A 12 20.22 -30.48 0.84
N TYR A 13 21.49 -30.31 0.46
CA TYR A 13 22.04 -28.99 0.15
C TYR A 13 21.31 -28.33 -1.02
N THR A 14 21.10 -29.06 -2.11
CA THR A 14 20.43 -28.56 -3.30
C THR A 14 19.01 -28.11 -2.99
N LEU A 15 18.22 -28.92 -2.27
CA LEU A 15 16.87 -28.57 -1.84
C LEU A 15 16.87 -27.35 -0.91
N GLY A 16 17.77 -27.34 0.08
CA GLY A 16 17.87 -26.23 1.03
C GLY A 16 18.27 -24.91 0.35
N TYR A 17 19.27 -24.96 -0.53
CA TYR A 17 19.71 -23.77 -1.26
C TYR A 17 18.66 -23.26 -2.25
N THR A 18 17.97 -24.17 -2.95
CA THR A 18 16.88 -23.81 -3.85
C THR A 18 15.75 -23.13 -3.08
N PHE A 19 15.35 -23.71 -1.95
CA PHE A 19 14.35 -23.11 -1.06
C PHE A 19 14.77 -21.72 -0.59
N PHE A 20 16.00 -21.57 -0.08
CA PHE A 20 16.56 -20.27 0.32
C PHE A 20 16.51 -19.25 -0.82
N SER A 21 16.95 -19.64 -2.02
CA SER A 21 16.95 -18.74 -3.19
C SER A 21 15.55 -18.30 -3.57
N LEU A 22 14.56 -19.21 -3.54
CA LEU A 22 13.16 -18.90 -3.81
C LEU A 22 12.59 -17.92 -2.77
N VAL A 23 12.89 -18.14 -1.49
CA VAL A 23 12.48 -17.23 -0.41
C VAL A 23 13.10 -15.84 -0.59
N MET A 24 14.36 -15.75 -1.00
CA MET A 24 15.02 -14.46 -1.23
C MET A 24 14.48 -13.72 -2.47
N ILE A 25 14.06 -14.44 -3.51
CA ILE A 25 13.48 -13.86 -4.73
C ILE A 25 12.02 -13.42 -4.51
N ALA A 26 11.23 -14.25 -3.84
CA ALA A 26 9.82 -14.04 -3.59
C ALA A 26 9.48 -14.36 -2.12
N PRO A 27 9.87 -13.48 -1.19
CA PRO A 27 9.73 -13.75 0.23
C PRO A 27 8.25 -13.89 0.62
N PRO A 28 7.88 -14.98 1.33
CA PRO A 28 6.58 -15.11 1.99
C PRO A 28 6.37 -14.01 3.04
N THR A 29 5.11 -13.79 3.41
CA THR A 29 4.72 -12.72 4.35
C THR A 29 5.40 -12.83 5.70
N GLU A 30 5.62 -14.05 6.18
CA GLU A 30 6.29 -14.38 7.44
C GLU A 30 7.77 -13.97 7.42
N PHE A 31 8.45 -14.21 6.29
CA PHE A 31 9.86 -13.81 6.11
C PHE A 31 10.00 -12.29 5.95
N VAL A 32 9.03 -11.64 5.28
CA VAL A 32 8.98 -10.17 5.21
C VAL A 32 8.79 -9.58 6.61
N ALA A 33 7.87 -10.13 7.41
CA ALA A 33 7.62 -9.70 8.79
C ALA A 33 8.84 -9.92 9.70
N ALA A 34 9.58 -11.02 9.51
CA ALA A 34 10.82 -11.30 10.21
C ALA A 34 12.03 -10.45 9.74
N GLY A 35 11.84 -9.60 8.73
CA GLY A 35 12.91 -8.77 8.19
C GLY A 35 13.90 -9.47 7.26
N LEU A 36 13.65 -10.72 6.88
CA LEU A 36 14.51 -11.51 6.01
C LEU A 36 14.27 -11.18 4.52
N THR A 37 14.53 -9.93 4.16
CA THR A 37 14.43 -9.44 2.79
C THR A 37 15.72 -8.75 2.36
N VAL A 38 16.00 -8.75 1.06
CA VAL A 38 17.17 -8.04 0.50
C VAL A 38 17.16 -6.57 0.92
N GLN A 39 15.99 -5.95 0.99
CA GLN A 39 15.82 -4.56 1.41
C GLN A 39 16.30 -4.34 2.85
N ASN A 40 15.90 -5.20 3.79
CA ASN A 40 16.28 -5.05 5.19
C ASN A 40 17.75 -5.41 5.43
N MET A 41 18.27 -6.44 4.75
CA MET A 41 19.68 -6.82 4.84
C MET A 41 20.61 -5.71 4.36
N LEU A 42 20.19 -4.93 3.37
CA LEU A 42 20.97 -3.81 2.80
C LEU A 42 20.49 -2.44 3.29
N SER A 43 19.73 -2.35 4.36
CA SER A 43 19.15 -1.09 4.85
C SER A 43 20.20 0.01 5.06
N GLY A 44 21.38 -0.31 5.59
CA GLY A 44 22.49 0.62 5.75
C GLY A 44 23.02 1.20 4.44
N PHE A 45 22.97 0.45 3.33
CA PHE A 45 23.39 0.91 2.00
C PHE A 45 22.27 1.66 1.27
N LEU A 46 21.04 1.20 1.40
CA LEU A 46 19.88 1.77 0.69
C LEU A 46 19.49 3.15 1.25
N GLY A 47 19.69 3.34 2.55
CA GLY A 47 19.23 4.53 3.26
C GLY A 47 17.76 4.47 3.64
N SER A 48 17.19 5.61 4.02
CA SER A 48 15.77 5.71 4.41
C SER A 48 14.87 5.94 3.19
N GLU A 49 13.83 5.12 3.05
CA GLU A 49 12.79 5.29 2.04
C GLU A 49 12.03 6.61 2.22
N GLU A 50 11.83 7.05 3.47
CA GLU A 50 11.11 8.29 3.78
C GLU A 50 11.87 9.55 3.37
N LEU A 51 13.21 9.51 3.44
CA LEU A 51 14.03 10.65 3.06
C LEU A 51 14.16 10.81 1.55
N GLY A 52 14.15 9.71 0.80
CA GLY A 52 14.38 9.78 -0.63
C GLY A 52 13.76 8.58 -1.37
N PHE A 53 12.43 8.54 -1.44
CA PHE A 53 11.65 7.43 -1.99
C PHE A 53 12.16 6.94 -3.35
N ILE A 54 12.30 7.84 -4.32
CA ILE A 54 12.72 7.45 -5.69
C ILE A 54 14.15 6.91 -5.72
N TYR A 55 15.10 7.59 -5.08
CA TYR A 55 16.49 7.13 -5.04
C TYR A 55 16.67 5.82 -4.26
N PHE A 56 15.89 5.63 -3.21
CA PHE A 56 15.84 4.38 -2.47
C PHE A 56 15.42 3.22 -3.39
N HIS A 57 14.35 3.40 -4.17
CA HIS A 57 13.88 2.36 -5.10
C HIS A 57 14.84 2.10 -6.26
N ILE A 58 15.54 3.12 -6.77
CA ILE A 58 16.61 2.96 -7.77
C ILE A 58 17.73 2.08 -7.21
N LYS A 59 18.27 2.44 -6.03
CA LYS A 59 19.33 1.67 -5.37
C LYS A 59 18.87 0.25 -5.03
N ARG A 60 17.65 0.11 -4.49
CA ARG A 60 17.05 -1.17 -4.15
C ARG A 60 16.97 -2.09 -5.37
N THR A 61 16.47 -1.59 -6.50
CA THR A 61 16.34 -2.37 -7.74
C THR A 61 17.72 -2.83 -8.22
N ALA A 62 18.71 -1.95 -8.26
CA ALA A 62 20.06 -2.27 -8.66
C ALA A 62 20.72 -3.31 -7.73
N ALA A 63 20.61 -3.11 -6.42
CA ALA A 63 21.16 -4.04 -5.43
C ALA A 63 20.48 -5.42 -5.48
N THR A 64 19.15 -5.45 -5.64
CA THR A 64 18.40 -6.70 -5.77
C THR A 64 18.82 -7.47 -7.02
N LEU A 65 19.02 -6.79 -8.16
CA LEU A 65 19.51 -7.42 -9.39
C LEU A 65 20.89 -8.05 -9.20
N LEU A 66 21.82 -7.35 -8.54
CA LEU A 66 23.16 -7.88 -8.26
C LEU A 66 23.10 -9.09 -7.34
N ILE A 67 22.34 -9.04 -6.24
CA ILE A 67 22.24 -10.16 -5.29
C ILE A 67 21.62 -11.39 -5.97
N HIS A 68 20.53 -11.22 -6.71
CA HIS A 68 19.88 -12.34 -7.39
C HIS A 68 20.79 -12.94 -8.47
N SER A 69 21.61 -12.13 -9.14
CA SER A 69 22.60 -12.62 -10.12
C SER A 69 23.70 -13.48 -9.46
N CYS A 70 23.98 -13.29 -8.17
CA CYS A 70 24.99 -14.05 -7.44
C CYS A 70 24.51 -15.44 -6.98
N PHE A 71 23.21 -15.73 -6.95
CA PHE A 71 22.70 -17.01 -6.44
C PHE A 71 23.23 -18.23 -7.20
N PRO A 72 23.29 -18.28 -8.55
CA PRO A 72 23.85 -19.43 -9.23
C PRO A 72 25.31 -19.73 -8.84
N LEU A 73 26.13 -18.68 -8.75
CA LEU A 73 27.53 -18.84 -8.32
C LEU A 73 27.63 -19.27 -6.85
N GLY A 74 26.79 -18.66 -5.98
CA GLY A 74 26.70 -19.01 -4.56
C GLY A 74 26.33 -20.47 -4.34
N TYR A 75 25.41 -21.02 -5.15
CA TYR A 75 25.10 -22.45 -5.13
C TYR A 75 26.34 -23.31 -5.39
N PHE A 76 27.09 -23.01 -6.45
CA PHE A 76 28.30 -23.78 -6.78
C PHE A 76 29.37 -23.67 -5.69
N ILE A 77 29.59 -22.47 -5.14
CA ILE A 77 30.56 -22.24 -4.07
C ILE A 77 30.18 -23.07 -2.84
N GLY A 78 28.92 -23.04 -2.40
CA GLY A 78 28.47 -23.82 -1.24
C GLY A 78 28.46 -25.31 -1.50
N LEU A 79 28.07 -25.76 -2.68
CA LEU A 79 28.11 -27.16 -3.06
C LEU A 79 29.52 -27.74 -2.95
N ARG A 80 30.54 -26.94 -3.26
CA ARG A 80 31.95 -27.35 -3.16
C ARG A 80 32.38 -27.75 -1.75
N TYR A 81 31.75 -27.19 -0.71
CA TYR A 81 32.02 -27.55 0.69
C TYR A 81 31.30 -28.85 1.12
N VAL A 82 30.23 -29.22 0.41
CA VAL A 82 29.37 -30.35 0.78
C VAL A 82 29.66 -31.60 -0.05
N SER A 83 30.23 -31.43 -1.26
CA SER A 83 30.44 -32.50 -2.25
C SER A 83 31.92 -32.82 -2.47
N PRO A 84 32.26 -34.04 -3.03
CA PRO A 84 33.61 -34.43 -3.45
C PRO A 84 34.31 -33.45 -4.40
N LEU A 85 33.61 -32.54 -5.00
CA LEU A 85 34.15 -31.43 -5.81
C LEU A 85 35.17 -30.55 -5.05
N GLN A 86 35.20 -30.63 -3.71
CA GLN A 86 36.12 -29.82 -2.90
C GLN A 86 37.62 -30.10 -3.18
N HIS A 87 37.96 -31.24 -3.76
CA HIS A 87 39.35 -31.58 -4.12
C HIS A 87 39.78 -31.09 -5.49
N VAL A 88 38.85 -30.61 -6.32
CA VAL A 88 39.14 -30.08 -7.66
C VAL A 88 39.21 -28.56 -7.59
N TYR A 89 40.41 -28.01 -7.70
CA TYR A 89 40.67 -26.57 -7.58
C TYR A 89 40.81 -25.84 -8.93
N TRP A 90 40.97 -26.61 -10.01
CA TRP A 90 41.25 -26.04 -11.31
C TRP A 90 40.10 -26.26 -12.29
N PHE A 91 39.59 -25.16 -12.89
CA PHE A 91 38.44 -25.15 -13.79
C PHE A 91 38.49 -26.22 -14.92
N PRO A 92 39.60 -26.48 -15.62
CA PRO A 92 39.61 -27.46 -16.68
C PRO A 92 39.36 -28.91 -16.21
N TYR A 93 39.54 -29.21 -14.92
CA TYR A 93 39.31 -30.54 -14.37
C TYR A 93 37.88 -30.78 -13.87
N PHE A 94 37.02 -29.77 -13.92
CA PHE A 94 35.58 -29.97 -13.65
C PHE A 94 34.93 -30.77 -14.79
N ALA A 95 33.92 -31.56 -14.46
CA ALA A 95 33.09 -32.19 -15.47
C ALA A 95 32.47 -31.12 -16.38
N TRP A 96 32.32 -31.38 -17.66
CA TRP A 96 31.92 -30.42 -18.69
C TRP A 96 30.64 -29.63 -18.33
N TYR A 97 29.65 -30.30 -17.67
CA TYR A 97 28.41 -29.65 -17.23
C TYR A 97 28.66 -28.61 -16.13
N TRP A 98 29.62 -28.80 -15.22
CA TRP A 98 30.01 -27.79 -14.23
C TRP A 98 30.78 -26.63 -14.85
N GLN A 99 31.55 -26.86 -15.88
CA GLN A 99 32.22 -25.80 -16.64
C GLN A 99 31.18 -24.89 -17.31
N ILE A 100 30.16 -25.49 -17.95
CA ILE A 100 29.05 -24.75 -18.56
C ILE A 100 28.28 -23.98 -17.48
N TYR A 101 27.95 -24.63 -16.36
CA TYR A 101 27.22 -23.98 -15.27
C TYR A 101 27.96 -22.76 -14.72
N LEU A 102 29.25 -22.88 -14.44
CA LEU A 102 30.09 -21.77 -13.96
C LEU A 102 30.18 -20.66 -14.99
N THR A 103 30.38 -20.99 -16.26
CA THR A 103 30.45 -20.00 -17.35
C THR A 103 29.15 -19.20 -17.43
N ILE A 104 28.00 -19.87 -17.37
CA ILE A 104 26.69 -19.20 -17.37
C ILE A 104 26.52 -18.35 -16.10
N SER A 105 26.90 -18.87 -14.92
CA SER A 105 26.78 -18.13 -13.66
C SER A 105 27.63 -16.85 -13.68
N LEU A 106 28.86 -16.91 -14.17
CA LEU A 106 29.72 -15.75 -14.32
C LEU A 106 29.18 -14.76 -15.35
N PHE A 107 28.67 -15.26 -16.47
CA PHE A 107 28.04 -14.43 -17.49
C PHE A 107 26.85 -13.65 -16.94
N ILE A 108 26.00 -14.28 -16.12
CA ILE A 108 24.85 -13.62 -15.45
C ILE A 108 25.34 -12.49 -14.56
N ILE A 109 26.35 -12.71 -13.71
CA ILE A 109 26.89 -11.69 -12.80
C ILE A 109 27.51 -10.52 -13.59
N ILE A 110 28.33 -10.84 -14.60
CA ILE A 110 28.98 -9.82 -15.42
C ILE A 110 27.93 -8.99 -16.16
N SER A 111 26.92 -9.64 -16.73
CA SER A 111 25.81 -8.94 -17.44
C SER A 111 25.02 -8.07 -16.47
N ALA A 112 24.67 -8.55 -15.30
CA ALA A 112 23.97 -7.75 -14.28
C ALA A 112 24.81 -6.57 -13.80
N SER A 113 26.10 -6.79 -13.57
CA SER A 113 27.04 -5.72 -13.19
C SER A 113 27.18 -4.67 -14.27
N ALA A 114 27.29 -5.08 -15.54
CA ALA A 114 27.34 -4.18 -16.68
C ALA A 114 26.06 -3.33 -16.81
N VAL A 115 24.90 -3.94 -16.61
CA VAL A 115 23.60 -3.25 -16.62
C VAL A 115 23.53 -2.22 -15.47
N VAL A 116 23.89 -2.61 -14.26
CA VAL A 116 23.89 -1.69 -13.11
C VAL A 116 24.89 -0.56 -13.30
N PHE A 117 26.09 -0.86 -13.83
CA PHE A 117 27.07 0.16 -14.18
C PHE A 117 26.52 1.13 -15.22
N TYR A 118 25.89 0.62 -16.29
CA TYR A 118 25.24 1.45 -17.30
C TYR A 118 24.13 2.32 -16.71
N TRP A 119 23.33 1.81 -15.74
CA TRP A 119 22.31 2.61 -15.05
C TRP A 119 22.90 3.68 -14.17
N SER A 120 24.04 3.41 -13.50
CA SER A 120 24.70 4.36 -12.60
C SER A 120 25.36 5.52 -13.33
N THR A 121 25.70 5.34 -14.62
CA THR A 121 26.25 6.42 -15.43
C THR A 121 25.25 7.57 -15.55
N ASP A 122 25.73 8.80 -15.69
CA ASP A 122 24.92 10.00 -15.82
C ASP A 122 23.93 10.17 -14.63
N LYS A 123 24.42 9.89 -13.41
CA LYS A 123 23.69 10.09 -12.17
C LYS A 123 22.31 9.39 -12.18
N TRP A 124 22.25 8.15 -12.62
CA TRP A 124 21.07 7.27 -12.70
C TRP A 124 20.01 7.68 -13.73
N SER A 125 20.26 8.60 -14.63
CA SER A 125 19.28 9.02 -15.63
C SER A 125 18.86 7.88 -16.59
N ARG A 126 19.75 6.89 -16.77
CA ARG A 126 19.51 5.72 -17.61
C ARG A 126 18.76 4.60 -16.94
N HIS A 127 18.50 4.71 -15.63
CA HIS A 127 17.73 3.72 -14.88
C HIS A 127 16.27 3.69 -15.35
N PRO A 128 15.61 2.50 -15.42
CA PRO A 128 14.22 2.39 -15.87
C PRO A 128 13.26 3.33 -15.13
N ILE A 129 13.38 3.44 -13.80
CA ILE A 129 12.55 4.34 -12.99
C ILE A 129 12.77 5.81 -13.42
N ALA A 130 14.01 6.24 -13.63
CA ALA A 130 14.30 7.60 -14.06
C ALA A 130 13.75 7.90 -15.48
N LYS A 131 13.78 6.90 -16.36
CA LYS A 131 13.16 7.01 -17.69
C LYS A 131 11.64 7.14 -17.61
N GLU A 132 10.99 6.36 -16.77
CA GLU A 132 9.53 6.49 -16.56
C GLU A 132 9.18 7.88 -16.01
N LEU A 133 9.95 8.41 -15.05
CA LEU A 133 9.78 9.77 -14.56
C LEU A 133 10.00 10.84 -15.65
N SER A 134 10.91 10.60 -16.57
CA SER A 134 11.14 11.54 -17.69
C SER A 134 9.94 11.65 -18.63
N TYR A 135 9.11 10.61 -18.74
CA TYR A 135 7.88 10.64 -19.54
C TYR A 135 6.75 11.45 -18.88
N LEU A 136 6.84 11.66 -17.57
CA LEU A 136 5.89 12.44 -16.78
C LEU A 136 6.29 13.91 -16.67
N THR A 137 7.41 14.29 -17.26
CA THR A 137 7.90 15.65 -17.24
C THR A 137 7.28 16.45 -18.37
N ASN A 138 6.73 17.62 -18.09
CA ASN A 138 6.35 18.60 -19.08
C ASN A 138 7.62 19.16 -19.74
N ASN A 139 7.60 19.35 -21.03
CA ASN A 139 8.64 19.60 -22.03
C ASN A 139 9.99 20.27 -21.62
N GLU A 140 10.14 20.82 -20.43
CA GLU A 140 11.37 21.52 -19.99
C GLU A 140 11.92 21.03 -18.61
N GLY A 141 11.31 20.04 -17.99
CA GLY A 141 11.69 19.60 -16.65
C GLY A 141 12.64 18.40 -16.62
N SER A 142 13.46 18.30 -15.59
CA SER A 142 14.27 17.11 -15.32
C SER A 142 13.46 16.04 -14.59
N TRP A 143 13.70 14.75 -14.86
CA TRP A 143 13.13 13.64 -14.09
C TRP A 143 13.33 13.80 -12.57
N ARG A 144 14.36 14.53 -12.15
CA ARG A 144 14.63 14.83 -10.73
C ARG A 144 13.63 15.79 -10.13
N ALA A 145 13.05 16.70 -10.90
CA ALA A 145 12.00 17.59 -10.41
C ALA A 145 10.75 16.79 -10.07
N VAL A 146 10.36 15.84 -10.93
CA VAL A 146 9.26 14.90 -10.67
C VAL A 146 9.58 14.01 -9.46
N ALA A 147 10.81 13.49 -9.37
CA ALA A 147 11.26 12.71 -8.22
C ALA A 147 11.20 13.51 -6.91
N ALA A 148 11.58 14.79 -6.93
CA ALA A 148 11.49 15.67 -5.76
C ALA A 148 10.03 15.92 -5.34
N SER A 149 9.12 16.16 -6.30
CA SER A 149 7.68 16.29 -6.02
C SER A 149 7.13 15.04 -5.33
N ILE A 150 7.41 13.85 -5.89
CA ILE A 150 6.98 12.58 -5.30
C ILE A 150 7.56 12.42 -3.88
N ASN A 151 8.84 12.72 -3.67
CA ASN A 151 9.49 12.61 -2.36
C ASN A 151 8.85 13.54 -1.31
N VAL A 152 8.45 14.76 -1.71
CA VAL A 152 7.78 15.71 -0.82
C VAL A 152 6.40 15.20 -0.41
N GLU A 153 5.60 14.74 -1.38
CA GLU A 153 4.27 14.22 -1.10
C GLU A 153 4.31 12.89 -0.33
N PHE A 154 5.30 12.04 -0.61
CA PHE A 154 5.47 10.78 0.10
C PHE A 154 5.73 10.97 1.61
N ARG A 155 6.33 12.07 2.03
CA ARG A 155 6.59 12.36 3.45
C ARG A 155 5.34 12.81 4.22
N ARG A 156 4.27 13.18 3.53
CA ARG A 156 3.02 13.59 4.19
C ARG A 156 2.34 12.41 4.86
N PHE A 157 1.60 12.68 5.94
CA PHE A 157 0.87 11.66 6.70
C PHE A 157 -0.40 11.19 6.01
N ASP A 158 -1.03 12.05 5.22
CA ASP A 158 -2.33 11.87 4.60
C ASP A 158 -2.32 11.03 3.31
N LYS A 159 -1.25 10.27 3.06
CA LYS A 159 -1.15 9.34 1.93
C LYS A 159 -1.90 8.05 2.20
N PHE A 160 -2.57 7.52 1.18
CA PHE A 160 -3.09 6.16 1.18
C PHE A 160 -1.96 5.17 0.93
N THR A 161 -1.93 4.08 1.69
CA THR A 161 -0.94 3.02 1.49
C THR A 161 -1.60 1.66 1.75
N SER A 162 -1.52 0.74 0.78
CA SER A 162 -2.04 -0.62 0.87
C SER A 162 -1.01 -1.63 0.38
N GLY A 163 -1.08 -2.83 0.92
CA GLY A 163 -0.23 -3.96 0.54
C GLY A 163 0.99 -4.17 1.41
N PRO A 164 1.64 -5.35 1.28
CA PRO A 164 2.78 -5.75 2.08
C PRO A 164 4.03 -4.94 1.72
N HIS A 165 4.96 -4.85 2.67
CA HIS A 165 6.26 -4.19 2.46
C HIS A 165 6.94 -4.67 1.16
N GLY A 166 7.42 -3.75 0.34
CA GLY A 166 8.06 -4.04 -0.94
C GLY A 166 7.11 -4.21 -2.15
N ARG A 167 5.80 -4.41 -1.92
CA ARG A 167 4.77 -4.48 -2.97
C ARG A 167 3.56 -3.65 -2.59
N ARG A 168 3.78 -2.35 -2.35
CA ARG A 168 2.74 -1.42 -1.90
C ARG A 168 2.17 -0.62 -3.04
N VAL A 169 0.91 -0.28 -2.88
CA VAL A 169 0.24 0.79 -3.61
C VAL A 169 0.22 2.01 -2.70
N ILE A 170 0.66 3.13 -3.21
CA ILE A 170 0.73 4.40 -2.50
C ILE A 170 0.05 5.44 -3.36
N VAL A 171 -0.92 6.15 -2.77
CA VAL A 171 -1.60 7.27 -3.43
C VAL A 171 -1.39 8.51 -2.59
N THR A 172 -0.81 9.52 -3.22
CA THR A 172 -0.58 10.85 -2.65
C THR A 172 -1.53 11.85 -3.32
N ASP A 173 -1.44 13.11 -3.03
CA ASP A 173 -2.35 14.11 -3.64
C ASP A 173 -2.28 14.17 -5.17
N SER A 174 -1.08 14.00 -5.73
CA SER A 174 -0.87 14.08 -7.19
C SER A 174 -0.47 12.76 -7.85
N TRP A 175 -0.02 11.77 -7.09
CA TRP A 175 0.64 10.58 -7.63
C TRP A 175 -0.02 9.28 -7.21
N VAL A 176 -0.07 8.33 -8.15
CA VAL A 176 -0.39 6.93 -7.92
C VAL A 176 0.87 6.11 -8.18
N LEU A 177 1.37 5.44 -7.14
CA LEU A 177 2.62 4.69 -7.15
C LEU A 177 2.33 3.22 -6.84
N LYS A 178 2.96 2.31 -7.58
CA LYS A 178 2.95 0.88 -7.26
C LYS A 178 4.37 0.36 -7.21
N THR A 179 4.81 -0.04 -6.02
CA THR A 179 6.12 -0.65 -5.82
C THR A 179 6.07 -2.14 -6.14
N SER A 180 7.14 -2.66 -6.71
CA SER A 180 7.39 -4.09 -6.88
C SER A 180 8.89 -4.38 -6.72
N THR A 181 9.28 -5.64 -6.78
CA THR A 181 10.68 -6.03 -6.53
C THR A 181 11.67 -5.31 -7.45
N TYR A 182 11.37 -5.21 -8.75
CA TYR A 182 12.25 -4.62 -9.76
C TYR A 182 11.71 -3.36 -10.42
N PHE A 183 10.44 -3.05 -10.23
CA PHE A 183 9.76 -1.97 -10.93
C PHE A 183 9.07 -1.03 -9.95
N LEU A 184 8.93 0.22 -10.37
CA LEU A 184 8.13 1.23 -9.73
C LEU A 184 7.23 1.83 -10.82
N ASN A 185 5.94 1.50 -10.79
CA ASN A 185 4.98 2.12 -11.70
C ASN A 185 4.52 3.45 -11.09
N ILE A 186 4.49 4.49 -11.91
CA ILE A 186 4.19 5.87 -11.50
C ILE A 186 3.20 6.46 -12.48
N ALA A 187 2.16 7.09 -11.96
CA ALA A 187 1.21 7.84 -12.78
C ALA A 187 0.74 9.09 -12.05
N HIS A 188 0.48 10.16 -12.79
CA HIS A 188 -0.07 11.40 -12.22
C HIS A 188 -1.59 11.29 -12.14
N GLN A 189 -2.20 11.67 -11.01
CA GLN A 189 -3.64 11.47 -10.78
C GLN A 189 -4.54 12.15 -11.83
N ASN A 190 -4.15 13.32 -12.30
CA ASN A 190 -4.94 14.07 -13.30
C ASN A 190 -4.91 13.46 -14.71
N ASP A 191 -3.93 12.58 -14.97
CA ASP A 191 -3.70 12.00 -16.29
C ASP A 191 -4.10 10.52 -16.39
N ILE A 192 -4.87 10.02 -15.42
CA ILE A 192 -5.24 8.60 -15.38
C ILE A 192 -6.73 8.38 -15.46
N HIS A 193 -7.07 7.23 -16.06
CA HIS A 193 -8.39 6.63 -15.97
C HIS A 193 -8.32 5.39 -15.09
N LEU A 194 -9.17 5.35 -14.09
CA LEU A 194 -9.27 4.25 -13.15
C LEU A 194 -10.52 3.42 -13.48
N THR A 195 -10.33 2.12 -13.67
CA THR A 195 -11.45 1.21 -13.98
C THR A 195 -11.37 -0.02 -13.09
N LEU A 196 -12.44 -0.31 -12.37
CA LEU A 196 -12.59 -1.55 -11.62
C LEU A 196 -12.76 -2.70 -12.62
N SER A 197 -11.73 -3.54 -12.75
CA SER A 197 -11.62 -4.56 -13.79
C SER A 197 -12.13 -5.93 -13.34
N LYS A 198 -11.85 -6.31 -12.09
CA LYS A 198 -12.18 -7.64 -11.54
C LYS A 198 -12.33 -7.57 -10.03
N SER A 199 -13.19 -8.45 -9.50
CA SER A 199 -13.28 -8.77 -8.07
C SER A 199 -13.00 -10.24 -7.88
N GLU A 200 -12.24 -10.58 -6.84
CA GLU A 200 -11.89 -11.95 -6.45
C GLU A 200 -12.25 -12.14 -4.99
N GLU A 201 -13.02 -13.18 -4.69
CA GLU A 201 -13.36 -13.54 -3.31
C GLU A 201 -12.53 -14.75 -2.88
N HIS A 202 -11.94 -14.64 -1.70
CA HIS A 202 -11.19 -15.72 -1.08
C HIS A 202 -11.77 -16.02 0.31
N SER A 203 -12.15 -17.27 0.55
CA SER A 203 -12.51 -17.74 1.89
C SER A 203 -11.23 -17.85 2.73
N LEU A 204 -11.21 -17.27 3.91
CA LEU A 204 -10.05 -17.32 4.82
C LEU A 204 -9.84 -18.70 5.44
N SER A 205 -10.91 -19.45 5.64
CA SER A 205 -10.89 -20.80 6.19
C SER A 205 -12.15 -21.54 5.73
N TYR A 206 -12.08 -22.89 5.73
CA TYR A 206 -13.23 -23.75 5.46
C TYR A 206 -14.35 -23.57 6.51
N GLU A 207 -14.00 -23.12 7.71
CA GLU A 207 -14.93 -22.93 8.84
C GLU A 207 -15.41 -21.49 8.99
N SER A 208 -14.74 -20.52 8.38
CA SER A 208 -15.16 -19.11 8.48
C SER A 208 -16.09 -18.73 7.33
N MET A 209 -17.29 -18.28 7.66
CA MET A 209 -18.24 -17.71 6.68
C MET A 209 -17.78 -16.35 6.14
N THR A 210 -16.65 -15.78 6.62
CA THR A 210 -16.14 -14.49 6.19
C THR A 210 -15.22 -14.66 5.01
N SER A 211 -15.63 -14.19 3.84
CA SER A 211 -14.80 -14.10 2.66
C SER A 211 -14.19 -12.70 2.53
N VAL A 212 -12.91 -12.65 2.18
CA VAL A 212 -12.23 -11.40 1.84
C VAL A 212 -12.35 -11.18 0.35
N GLN A 213 -12.82 -10.00 -0.01
CA GLN A 213 -12.92 -9.56 -1.41
C GLN A 213 -11.71 -8.71 -1.77
N TYR A 214 -11.01 -9.09 -2.85
CA TYR A 214 -9.96 -8.29 -3.46
C TYR A 214 -10.44 -7.66 -4.74
N LEU A 215 -10.17 -6.37 -4.89
CA LEU A 215 -10.53 -5.57 -6.05
C LEU A 215 -9.29 -5.30 -6.90
N ASN A 216 -9.41 -5.52 -8.21
CA ASN A 216 -8.38 -5.19 -9.18
C ASN A 216 -8.79 -3.94 -9.96
N ILE A 217 -8.08 -2.86 -9.77
CA ILE A 217 -8.31 -1.57 -10.44
C ILE A 217 -7.24 -1.39 -11.51
N SER A 218 -7.64 -1.20 -12.74
CA SER A 218 -6.75 -0.88 -13.86
C SER A 218 -6.49 0.62 -13.88
N VAL A 219 -5.21 0.98 -13.89
CA VAL A 219 -4.71 2.36 -14.00
C VAL A 219 -4.16 2.54 -15.40
N VAL A 220 -4.79 3.39 -16.19
CA VAL A 220 -4.39 3.69 -17.57
C VAL A 220 -4.14 5.19 -17.69
N SER A 221 -2.92 5.57 -18.06
CA SER A 221 -2.59 6.97 -18.30
C SER A 221 -3.02 7.43 -19.69
N ILE A 222 -3.42 8.69 -19.78
CA ILE A 222 -3.64 9.40 -21.06
C ILE A 222 -2.32 9.46 -21.84
N ASN A 223 -1.21 9.60 -21.12
CA ASN A 223 0.12 9.57 -21.72
C ASN A 223 0.49 8.13 -22.14
N LYS A 224 0.48 7.84 -23.43
CA LYS A 224 0.79 6.51 -24.00
C LYS A 224 2.18 5.97 -23.66
N LYS A 225 3.11 6.82 -23.21
CA LYS A 225 4.46 6.41 -22.81
C LYS A 225 4.47 5.77 -21.42
N VAL A 226 3.48 6.05 -20.59
CA VAL A 226 3.32 5.44 -19.27
C VAL A 226 2.62 4.11 -19.43
N LYS A 227 3.27 3.05 -18.96
CA LYS A 227 2.71 1.68 -19.05
C LYS A 227 1.49 1.55 -18.12
N PRO A 228 0.37 0.97 -18.60
CA PRO A 228 -0.76 0.67 -17.74
C PRO A 228 -0.36 -0.37 -16.69
N PHE A 229 -0.92 -0.23 -15.49
CA PHE A 229 -0.71 -1.17 -14.39
C PHE A 229 -1.99 -1.43 -13.62
N GLN A 230 -2.00 -2.47 -12.80
CA GLN A 230 -3.15 -2.83 -11.98
C GLN A 230 -2.82 -2.64 -10.51
N ILE A 231 -3.77 -2.10 -9.78
CA ILE A 231 -3.78 -2.02 -8.33
C ILE A 231 -4.66 -3.15 -7.81
N ARG A 232 -4.16 -3.93 -6.85
CA ARG A 232 -4.94 -4.92 -6.11
C ARG A 232 -5.02 -4.50 -4.66
N LEU A 233 -6.23 -4.39 -4.14
CA LEU A 233 -6.50 -3.99 -2.75
C LEU A 233 -7.64 -4.79 -2.16
N ASN A 234 -7.73 -4.81 -0.85
CA ASN A 234 -8.88 -5.33 -0.13
C ASN A 234 -10.09 -4.40 -0.34
N SER A 235 -11.30 -4.95 -0.51
CA SER A 235 -12.52 -4.15 -0.65
C SER A 235 -12.75 -3.19 0.51
N LEU A 236 -12.30 -3.55 1.72
CA LEU A 236 -12.41 -2.71 2.92
C LEU A 236 -11.59 -1.41 2.82
N GLU A 237 -10.50 -1.41 2.05
CA GLU A 237 -9.64 -0.24 1.82
C GLU A 237 -10.10 0.62 0.63
N TYR A 238 -11.14 0.17 -0.08
CA TYR A 238 -11.62 0.85 -1.29
C TYR A 238 -12.13 2.26 -1.02
N ARG A 239 -12.77 2.47 0.11
CA ARG A 239 -13.28 3.78 0.52
C ARG A 239 -12.13 4.77 0.75
N ASP A 240 -11.12 4.37 1.52
CA ASP A 240 -9.95 5.23 1.81
C ASP A 240 -9.20 5.57 0.53
N LEU A 241 -9.07 4.60 -0.39
CA LEU A 241 -8.52 4.85 -1.71
C LEU A 241 -9.36 5.87 -2.49
N LYS A 242 -10.69 5.71 -2.52
CA LYS A 242 -11.60 6.61 -3.24
C LYS A 242 -11.55 8.05 -2.71
N GLU A 243 -11.42 8.20 -1.40
CA GLU A 243 -11.30 9.53 -0.75
C GLU A 243 -10.00 10.24 -1.12
N LYS A 244 -8.92 9.47 -1.39
CA LYS A 244 -7.61 10.04 -1.76
C LYS A 244 -7.44 10.30 -3.26
N LEU A 245 -8.29 9.72 -4.08
CA LEU A 245 -8.24 9.90 -5.52
C LEU A 245 -8.96 11.19 -5.96
N SER A 246 -8.35 11.94 -6.85
CA SER A 246 -8.93 13.14 -7.46
C SER A 246 -10.00 12.82 -8.51
N GLY A 247 -9.97 11.63 -9.10
CA GLY A 247 -10.89 11.20 -10.15
C GLY A 247 -11.74 9.99 -9.75
N PRO A 248 -12.92 9.81 -10.37
CA PRO A 248 -13.78 8.67 -10.07
C PRO A 248 -13.23 7.34 -10.60
N ILE A 249 -13.45 6.27 -9.86
CA ILE A 249 -13.20 4.92 -10.32
C ILE A 249 -14.44 4.43 -11.10
N ARG A 250 -14.27 4.13 -12.39
CA ARG A 250 -15.35 3.60 -13.23
C ARG A 250 -15.60 2.13 -12.91
N ASN A 251 -16.80 1.79 -12.49
CA ASN A 251 -17.25 0.42 -12.29
C ASN A 251 -18.05 -0.05 -13.53
N ALA A 252 -17.35 -0.33 -14.62
CA ALA A 252 -17.97 -0.70 -15.90
C ALA A 252 -18.68 -2.07 -15.88
N ARG A 253 -18.39 -2.90 -14.87
CA ARG A 253 -18.94 -4.27 -14.76
C ARG A 253 -19.98 -4.41 -13.65
N ASN A 254 -20.41 -3.32 -13.03
CA ASN A 254 -21.34 -3.31 -11.90
C ASN A 254 -20.94 -4.28 -10.78
N ILE A 255 -19.65 -4.36 -10.49
CA ILE A 255 -19.10 -5.21 -9.43
C ILE A 255 -19.63 -4.68 -8.08
N VAL A 256 -20.26 -5.56 -7.30
CA VAL A 256 -20.68 -5.26 -5.95
C VAL A 256 -19.46 -5.26 -5.03
N ILE A 257 -19.23 -4.14 -4.37
CA ILE A 257 -18.09 -3.98 -3.47
C ILE A 257 -18.58 -4.22 -2.05
N LYS A 258 -17.97 -5.18 -1.36
CA LYS A 258 -18.24 -5.44 0.06
C LYS A 258 -17.65 -4.30 0.89
N GLN A 259 -18.50 -3.58 1.56
CA GLN A 259 -18.13 -2.52 2.49
C GLN A 259 -17.99 -3.10 3.91
N SER A 260 -17.17 -2.45 4.74
CA SER A 260 -17.15 -2.75 6.16
C SER A 260 -18.49 -2.36 6.82
N LEU A 261 -18.84 -3.01 7.95
CA LEU A 261 -20.02 -2.61 8.72
C LEU A 261 -19.96 -1.14 9.16
N SER A 262 -18.74 -0.66 9.45
CA SER A 262 -18.51 0.76 9.78
C SER A 262 -18.77 1.67 8.61
N ASP A 263 -18.41 1.27 7.36
CA ASP A 263 -18.65 2.09 6.17
C ASP A 263 -20.14 2.14 5.80
N GLN A 264 -20.83 1.00 5.89
CA GLN A 264 -22.29 0.94 5.72
C GLN A 264 -23.01 1.83 6.74
N PHE A 265 -22.57 1.78 8.00
CA PHE A 265 -23.10 2.66 9.03
C PHE A 265 -22.85 4.13 8.71
N LEU A 266 -21.62 4.49 8.31
CA LEU A 266 -21.29 5.88 7.98
C LEU A 266 -22.11 6.41 6.80
N GLU A 267 -22.38 5.58 5.81
CA GLU A 267 -23.25 5.95 4.69
C GLU A 267 -24.67 6.23 5.19
N ALA A 268 -25.26 5.29 5.97
CA ALA A 268 -26.57 5.47 6.57
C ALA A 268 -26.63 6.68 7.54
N PHE A 269 -25.55 6.90 8.30
CA PHE A 269 -25.44 8.06 9.20
C PHE A 269 -25.42 9.38 8.42
N HIS A 270 -24.68 9.46 7.31
CA HIS A 270 -24.65 10.62 6.44
C HIS A 270 -26.00 10.89 5.80
N GLU A 271 -26.69 9.83 5.33
CA GLU A 271 -28.04 9.95 4.76
C GLU A 271 -29.02 10.51 5.79
N GLN A 272 -29.00 9.98 7.02
CA GLN A 272 -29.88 10.44 8.10
C GLN A 272 -29.58 11.89 8.48
N VAL A 273 -28.32 12.29 8.62
CA VAL A 273 -27.95 13.67 8.96
C VAL A 273 -28.33 14.65 7.86
N ASN A 274 -28.31 14.24 6.60
CA ASN A 274 -28.80 15.06 5.48
C ASN A 274 -30.33 15.28 5.51
N LEU A 275 -31.06 14.42 6.21
CA LEU A 275 -32.52 14.56 6.42
C LEU A 275 -32.86 15.34 7.70
N ASN A 276 -31.91 15.52 8.59
CA ASN A 276 -32.08 16.26 9.83
C ASN A 276 -32.19 17.78 9.55
N HIS A 277 -32.61 18.52 10.58
CA HIS A 277 -32.66 20.00 10.49
C HIS A 277 -31.24 20.57 10.35
N ASP A 278 -31.10 21.56 9.48
CA ASP A 278 -29.87 22.31 9.33
C ASP A 278 -29.66 23.27 10.51
N PHE A 279 -28.40 23.49 10.87
CA PHE A 279 -28.02 24.52 11.84
C PHE A 279 -27.47 25.74 11.10
N HIS A 280 -28.17 26.87 11.17
CA HIS A 280 -27.69 28.14 10.60
C HIS A 280 -26.64 28.75 11.53
N LEU A 281 -25.46 28.97 11.00
CA LEU A 281 -24.35 29.50 11.76
C LEU A 281 -24.62 30.99 12.06
N PRO A 282 -24.54 31.43 13.35
CA PRO A 282 -24.64 32.86 13.69
C PRO A 282 -23.46 33.62 13.06
N LEU A 283 -23.70 34.84 12.61
CA LEU A 283 -22.71 35.73 11.96
C LEU A 283 -21.43 35.97 12.77
N ASN A 284 -21.48 35.75 14.07
CA ASN A 284 -20.35 35.94 15.01
C ASN A 284 -19.59 34.63 15.34
N MET A 285 -19.82 33.53 14.63
CA MET A 285 -19.22 32.26 14.90
C MET A 285 -18.49 31.72 13.65
N ASP A 286 -17.21 31.55 13.76
CA ASP A 286 -16.40 30.90 12.70
C ASP A 286 -16.33 29.38 12.93
N CYS A 287 -16.20 28.63 11.82
CA CYS A 287 -15.93 27.21 11.87
C CYS A 287 -14.42 26.96 11.89
N ASP A 288 -13.96 26.34 12.96
CA ASP A 288 -12.58 25.86 13.06
C ASP A 288 -12.38 24.57 12.27
N ASN A 289 -11.13 24.20 12.04
CA ASN A 289 -10.82 22.89 11.47
C ASN A 289 -11.28 21.77 12.41
N CYS A 290 -11.74 20.66 11.83
CA CYS A 290 -12.18 19.49 12.59
C CYS A 290 -11.05 18.99 13.51
N ILE A 291 -11.34 18.88 14.81
CA ILE A 291 -10.37 18.40 15.81
C ILE A 291 -9.96 16.93 15.55
N GLY A 292 -10.86 16.14 14.94
CA GLY A 292 -10.59 14.72 14.68
C GLY A 292 -9.60 14.45 13.56
N CYS A 293 -9.76 15.09 12.40
CA CYS A 293 -8.90 14.87 11.24
C CYS A 293 -7.95 16.04 10.93
N MET A 294 -8.21 17.24 11.44
CA MET A 294 -7.46 18.48 11.16
C MET A 294 -7.34 18.85 9.67
N GLN A 295 -8.13 18.20 8.80
CA GLN A 295 -8.03 18.34 7.35
C GLN A 295 -9.18 19.15 6.74
N LYS A 296 -10.36 19.04 7.35
CA LYS A 296 -11.58 19.67 6.86
C LYS A 296 -12.11 20.67 7.91
N GLU A 297 -12.83 21.69 7.48
CA GLU A 297 -13.59 22.52 8.38
C GLU A 297 -14.67 21.68 9.10
N SER A 298 -15.05 22.12 10.30
CA SER A 298 -16.17 21.53 11.03
C SER A 298 -17.48 21.86 10.31
N ASP A 299 -18.28 20.84 10.02
CA ASP A 299 -19.53 20.94 9.24
C ASP A 299 -20.76 20.40 9.97
N VAL A 300 -20.60 19.99 11.24
CA VAL A 300 -21.70 19.53 12.09
C VAL A 300 -21.75 20.21 13.44
N LYS A 301 -22.97 20.36 13.96
CA LYS A 301 -23.31 20.85 15.30
C LYS A 301 -24.26 19.88 15.98
N LEU A 302 -24.05 19.60 17.26
CA LEU A 302 -24.96 18.81 18.07
C LEU A 302 -25.98 19.74 18.71
N VAL A 303 -27.26 19.53 18.41
CA VAL A 303 -28.39 20.26 18.95
C VAL A 303 -29.45 19.24 19.37
N LYS A 304 -30.00 19.35 20.58
CA LYS A 304 -31.05 18.42 21.01
C LYS A 304 -32.35 18.70 20.24
N LEU A 305 -32.68 17.81 19.31
CA LEU A 305 -33.89 17.89 18.48
C LEU A 305 -34.77 16.65 18.61
N CYS A 306 -34.29 15.59 19.24
CA CYS A 306 -35.06 14.37 19.44
C CYS A 306 -36.19 14.59 20.49
N ASP A 307 -37.42 14.19 20.13
CA ASP A 307 -38.64 14.30 20.97
C ASP A 307 -38.89 13.05 21.83
N ASP A 308 -37.92 12.19 22.07
CA ASP A 308 -38.11 10.92 22.74
C ASP A 308 -38.13 11.09 24.29
N PRO A 309 -39.30 11.17 24.94
CA PRO A 309 -39.38 11.34 26.37
C PRO A 309 -39.05 10.08 27.18
N GLU A 310 -39.17 8.89 26.58
CA GLU A 310 -38.85 7.62 27.24
C GLU A 310 -37.37 7.23 27.11
N ALA A 311 -36.72 7.64 26.05
CA ALA A 311 -35.29 7.45 25.88
C ALA A 311 -34.40 8.45 26.63
N GLY A 312 -35.01 9.41 27.31
CA GLY A 312 -34.65 10.29 28.42
C GLY A 312 -33.21 10.72 28.67
N ASN A 313 -32.26 10.47 27.74
CA ASN A 313 -30.87 10.67 28.03
C ASN A 313 -30.12 11.57 27.03
N CYS A 314 -30.78 12.07 25.98
CA CYS A 314 -30.15 13.11 25.10
C CYS A 314 -30.17 14.45 25.83
N VAL A 315 -28.99 15.07 25.93
CA VAL A 315 -28.77 16.33 26.67
C VAL A 315 -28.28 17.39 25.69
N GLN A 316 -28.72 18.64 25.90
CA GLN A 316 -28.27 19.77 25.04
C GLN A 316 -26.75 19.91 25.09
N CYS A 317 -26.14 19.90 23.93
CA CYS A 317 -24.72 20.18 23.73
C CYS A 317 -24.48 21.66 23.44
N PHE A 318 -23.67 22.31 24.28
CA PHE A 318 -23.32 23.73 24.12
C PHE A 318 -21.96 23.98 23.44
N CYS A 319 -21.27 22.91 23.01
CA CYS A 319 -20.00 23.05 22.30
C CYS A 319 -20.21 23.80 20.98
N ARG A 320 -19.27 24.66 20.62
CA ARG A 320 -19.21 25.22 19.26
C ARG A 320 -18.94 24.11 18.21
N PRO A 321 -19.16 24.33 16.92
CA PRO A 321 -18.80 23.39 15.89
C PRO A 321 -17.29 23.10 15.89
N MET A 322 -16.89 21.84 16.04
CA MET A 322 -15.48 21.41 16.11
C MET A 322 -15.22 20.10 15.39
N TRP A 323 -16.25 19.52 14.77
CA TRP A 323 -16.15 18.19 14.18
C TRP A 323 -16.74 18.19 12.77
N CYS A 324 -16.11 17.44 11.85
CA CYS A 324 -16.74 17.15 10.57
C CYS A 324 -17.65 15.92 10.68
N LEU A 325 -18.61 15.80 9.78
CA LEU A 325 -19.65 14.77 9.74
C LEU A 325 -19.03 13.36 9.77
N GLU A 326 -17.98 13.15 9.01
CA GLU A 326 -17.30 11.87 8.94
C GLU A 326 -16.64 11.49 10.27
N CYS A 327 -15.90 12.39 10.91
CA CYS A 327 -15.28 12.14 12.21
C CYS A 327 -16.33 11.92 13.28
N MET A 328 -17.46 12.65 13.24
CA MET A 328 -18.59 12.48 14.16
C MET A 328 -19.25 11.11 13.97
N GLY A 329 -19.44 10.65 12.73
CA GLY A 329 -19.98 9.33 12.44
C GLY A 329 -19.04 8.19 12.88
N LYS A 330 -17.75 8.31 12.63
CA LYS A 330 -16.72 7.36 13.12
C LYS A 330 -16.71 7.29 14.66
N TRP A 331 -16.79 8.44 15.32
CA TRP A 331 -16.90 8.51 16.77
C TRP A 331 -18.17 7.82 17.27
N PHE A 332 -19.32 8.12 16.68
CA PHE A 332 -20.59 7.53 17.04
C PHE A 332 -20.54 6.00 16.91
N ALA A 333 -20.09 5.47 15.77
CA ALA A 333 -19.91 4.03 15.52
C ALA A 333 -19.00 3.35 16.56
N SER A 334 -17.90 4.01 16.93
CA SER A 334 -16.94 3.46 17.91
C SER A 334 -17.51 3.29 19.33
N ARG A 335 -18.60 3.96 19.64
CA ARG A 335 -19.27 3.90 20.93
C ARG A 335 -20.44 2.91 20.97
N GLN A 336 -20.80 2.33 19.83
CA GLN A 336 -21.85 1.35 19.73
C GLN A 336 -21.36 -0.06 20.09
N ASN A 337 -22.31 -0.95 20.40
CA ASN A 337 -21.99 -2.35 20.64
C ASN A 337 -21.58 -3.04 19.33
N GLN A 338 -20.30 -3.38 19.22
CA GLN A 338 -19.72 -4.00 18.04
C GLN A 338 -20.30 -5.39 17.70
N GLN A 339 -20.97 -6.03 18.67
CA GLN A 339 -21.62 -7.33 18.45
C GLN A 339 -23.05 -7.21 17.88
N ARG A 340 -23.63 -5.99 17.88
CA ARG A 340 -24.98 -5.72 17.40
C ARG A 340 -25.04 -4.52 16.46
N PRO A 341 -24.49 -4.65 15.26
CA PRO A 341 -24.44 -3.54 14.31
C PRO A 341 -25.81 -3.06 13.85
N GLU A 342 -26.84 -3.91 13.90
CA GLU A 342 -28.21 -3.61 13.51
C GLU A 342 -28.86 -2.51 14.35
N ILE A 343 -28.40 -2.27 15.57
CA ILE A 343 -28.94 -1.23 16.46
C ILE A 343 -28.13 0.06 16.50
N TRP A 344 -27.05 0.16 15.75
CA TRP A 344 -26.16 1.32 15.82
C TRP A 344 -26.87 2.64 15.49
N MET A 345 -27.79 2.66 14.51
CA MET A 345 -28.54 3.86 14.14
C MET A 345 -29.52 4.34 15.21
N SER A 346 -30.04 3.44 16.03
CA SER A 346 -30.93 3.76 17.16
C SER A 346 -30.17 4.01 18.48
N GLY A 347 -28.85 3.83 18.45
CA GLY A 347 -28.00 4.01 19.62
C GLY A 347 -27.80 5.47 20.00
N LYS A 348 -27.09 5.66 21.11
CA LYS A 348 -26.68 6.98 21.63
C LYS A 348 -25.18 7.01 21.86
N SER A 349 -24.60 8.20 21.78
CA SER A 349 -23.18 8.42 21.97
C SER A 349 -22.93 9.66 22.81
N PRO A 350 -21.89 9.71 23.65
CA PRO A 350 -21.49 10.95 24.32
C PRO A 350 -20.73 11.87 23.34
N CYS A 351 -21.02 13.17 23.40
CA CYS A 351 -20.25 14.16 22.69
C CYS A 351 -18.74 14.01 23.01
N PRO A 352 -17.86 13.97 22.02
CA PRO A 352 -16.43 13.77 22.28
C PRO A 352 -15.80 14.89 23.11
N THR A 353 -16.43 16.07 23.17
CA THR A 353 -15.91 17.24 23.90
C THR A 353 -16.51 17.40 25.28
N CYS A 354 -17.85 17.55 25.38
CA CYS A 354 -18.53 17.83 26.67
C CYS A 354 -19.22 16.62 27.27
N ARG A 355 -19.21 15.46 26.60
CA ARG A 355 -19.87 14.21 27.00
C ARG A 355 -21.42 14.28 27.09
N ALA A 356 -22.05 15.33 26.60
CA ALA A 356 -23.49 15.39 26.45
C ALA A 356 -23.96 14.23 25.57
N THR A 357 -24.90 13.43 26.03
CA THR A 357 -25.42 12.28 25.26
C THR A 357 -26.29 12.78 24.13
N PHE A 358 -26.13 12.23 22.93
CA PHE A 358 -26.87 12.57 21.71
C PHE A 358 -27.19 11.31 20.90
N CYS A 359 -28.23 11.37 20.09
CA CYS A 359 -28.57 10.38 19.07
C CYS A 359 -28.31 10.93 17.66
N VAL A 360 -28.50 10.11 16.63
CA VAL A 360 -28.26 10.53 15.23
C VAL A 360 -29.13 11.73 14.83
N LEU A 361 -30.38 11.82 15.36
CA LEU A 361 -31.31 12.92 15.08
C LEU A 361 -30.85 14.28 15.63
N ASP A 362 -29.96 14.28 16.62
CA ASP A 362 -29.42 15.49 17.25
C ASP A 362 -28.19 16.06 16.48
N VAL A 363 -27.76 15.40 15.40
CA VAL A 363 -26.65 15.86 14.57
C VAL A 363 -27.17 16.74 13.45
N CYS A 364 -26.82 18.02 13.46
CA CYS A 364 -27.25 19.01 12.48
C CYS A 364 -26.09 19.37 11.56
N LYS A 365 -26.35 19.47 10.27
CA LYS A 365 -25.42 20.00 9.28
C LYS A 365 -25.37 21.52 9.39
N ILE A 366 -24.20 22.10 9.22
CA ILE A 366 -24.02 23.55 9.28
C ILE A 366 -24.24 24.13 7.89
N VAL A 367 -25.14 25.12 7.82
CA VAL A 367 -25.36 25.98 6.65
C VAL A 367 -24.80 27.34 6.98
N LYS A 368 -23.87 27.81 6.16
CA LYS A 368 -23.24 29.15 6.28
C LYS A 368 -24.11 30.21 5.66
#